data_02050096eeb1b1d4119e3a607c7e4bdf
#
_entry.id   02050096eeb1b1d4119e3a607c7e4bdf
#
_cell.length_a   1.000
_cell.length_b   1.000
_cell.length_c   1.000
_cell.angle_alpha   90.00
_cell.angle_beta   90.00
_cell.angle_gamma   90.00
#
_symmetry.space_group_name_H-M   'P 1'
#
loop_
_entity.id
_entity.type
_entity.pdbx_description
1 polymer ?
#
loop_
_entity_poly.entity_id
_entity_poly.type
_entity_poly.pdbx_seq_one_letter_code
_entity_poly.pdbx_strand_id
1 'polypeptide(L)'
;MISKRLDMAAWVLLGAICLTGCGNYSNEDLDFQLALPEQSDIAVKMQLSVTRYNSANYYLATRSAITTFNNMVVDLTGLIDVVRGYTPTSRNGAQRIWGPFPSDKYPAWEIRVVMQRSTVSPTILHMDYWVQVRPVGQGDSAWVSFLTGNYESHGSARTGAGEIHLWANDVRTAGYPVDDDPGLVNLDHLDVTYDNSAYPITVTMTIVNLPTTPTQSGTYTYSQNLDGSGRMTFDSQGVTDTGVPITANMTSQWLGSGAGRADLTANLTPNLPTPSILLLGTDCWDLDTVASYSYRLRDSVTNVPSTTGSIDTCLF
;
A
#
# COMPACT_ATOMS: atom_id res chain seq x y z
N MET A 1 19.04 -0.94 -1.62
CA MET A 1 19.17 -0.08 -2.82
C MET A 1 18.46 -0.78 -3.97
N ILE A 2 17.12 -0.82 -3.96
CA ILE A 2 16.32 -1.34 -5.08
C ILE A 2 15.13 -0.39 -5.22
N SER A 3 15.33 0.72 -5.93
CA SER A 3 14.26 1.49 -6.52
C SER A 3 14.16 1.07 -7.98
N LYS A 4 13.61 -0.10 -8.23
CA LYS A 4 12.97 -0.36 -9.52
C LYS A 4 11.50 -0.03 -9.30
N ARG A 5 11.05 1.04 -9.93
CA ARG A 5 9.64 1.42 -9.98
C ARG A 5 8.85 0.19 -10.39
N LEU A 6 7.86 -0.15 -9.60
CA LEU A 6 6.76 -0.99 -10.07
C LEU A 6 6.15 -0.24 -11.24
N ASP A 7 6.48 -0.64 -12.48
CA ASP A 7 5.83 -0.11 -13.67
C ASP A 7 4.44 -0.75 -13.84
N MET A 8 3.66 -0.83 -12.74
CA MET A 8 2.26 -1.23 -12.79
C MET A 8 1.38 -0.18 -13.49
N ALA A 9 1.87 1.05 -13.65
CA ALA A 9 1.15 2.12 -14.35
C ALA A 9 0.94 1.87 -15.85
N ALA A 10 1.51 0.81 -16.43
CA ALA A 10 1.34 0.47 -17.85
C ALA A 10 0.11 -0.41 -18.15
N TRP A 11 -0.75 -0.64 -17.17
CA TRP A 11 -1.93 -1.48 -17.34
C TRP A 11 -3.17 -0.73 -17.83
N VAL A 12 -3.09 0.59 -18.00
CA VAL A 12 -4.22 1.39 -18.47
C VAL A 12 -4.29 1.33 -19.97
N LEU A 13 -5.17 0.49 -20.45
CA LEU A 13 -5.92 0.54 -21.69
C LEU A 13 -5.80 1.84 -22.48
N LEU A 14 -5.18 1.78 -23.62
CA LEU A 14 -5.47 2.65 -24.76
C LEU A 14 -5.95 1.80 -25.92
N GLY A 15 -7.13 1.25 -25.80
CA GLY A 15 -7.92 0.80 -26.94
C GLY A 15 -8.94 1.88 -27.28
N ALA A 16 -8.51 2.91 -28.01
CA ALA A 16 -9.41 3.94 -28.52
C ALA A 16 -10.32 3.35 -29.60
N ILE A 17 -11.43 2.75 -29.21
CA ILE A 17 -12.62 2.69 -30.08
C ILE A 17 -13.50 3.87 -29.69
N CYS A 18 -13.36 4.95 -30.43
CA CYS A 18 -14.33 6.04 -30.43
C CYS A 18 -15.68 5.54 -30.94
N LEU A 19 -16.46 4.92 -30.09
CA LEU A 19 -17.90 4.86 -30.22
C LEU A 19 -18.45 5.99 -29.35
N THR A 20 -18.90 7.05 -29.99
CA THR A 20 -19.64 8.15 -29.41
C THR A 20 -20.94 7.66 -28.79
N GLY A 21 -20.83 7.04 -27.64
CA GLY A 21 -21.92 6.82 -26.73
C GLY A 21 -21.74 7.83 -25.60
N CYS A 22 -22.47 8.93 -25.57
CA CYS A 22 -22.78 9.62 -24.33
C CYS A 22 -23.50 8.59 -23.44
N GLY A 23 -22.73 7.78 -22.72
CA GLY A 23 -23.26 6.83 -21.77
C GLY A 23 -23.95 7.65 -20.68
N ASN A 24 -25.26 7.53 -20.58
CA ASN A 24 -26.02 8.08 -19.46
C ASN A 24 -25.56 7.35 -18.20
N TYR A 25 -24.61 7.95 -17.45
CA TYR A 25 -24.37 7.57 -16.07
C TYR A 25 -25.67 7.85 -15.31
N SER A 26 -26.22 6.83 -14.68
CA SER A 26 -27.27 7.06 -13.69
C SER A 26 -26.64 7.60 -12.40
N ASN A 27 -27.41 8.33 -11.59
CA ASN A 27 -26.94 8.73 -10.25
C ASN A 27 -26.49 7.52 -9.42
N GLU A 28 -27.10 6.36 -9.63
CA GLU A 28 -26.70 5.12 -8.98
C GLU A 28 -25.31 4.62 -9.40
N ASP A 29 -24.92 4.80 -10.68
CA ASP A 29 -23.58 4.42 -11.14
C ASP A 29 -22.51 5.30 -10.48
N LEU A 30 -22.83 6.58 -10.18
CA LEU A 30 -21.94 7.47 -9.44
C LEU A 30 -21.70 6.99 -8.00
N ASP A 31 -22.71 6.44 -7.33
CA ASP A 31 -22.55 5.87 -5.99
C ASP A 31 -21.51 4.76 -5.98
N PHE A 32 -21.52 3.88 -7.00
CA PHE A 32 -20.52 2.82 -7.15
C PHE A 32 -19.10 3.37 -7.39
N GLN A 33 -18.98 4.40 -8.22
CA GLN A 33 -17.69 5.03 -8.51
C GLN A 33 -17.13 5.77 -7.30
N LEU A 34 -17.98 6.44 -6.52
CA LEU A 34 -17.59 7.17 -5.32
C LEU A 34 -17.18 6.26 -4.15
N ALA A 35 -17.69 5.03 -4.12
CA ALA A 35 -17.33 4.05 -3.11
C ALA A 35 -15.93 3.42 -3.33
N LEU A 36 -15.35 3.57 -4.52
CA LEU A 36 -13.99 3.09 -4.77
C LEU A 36 -12.97 4.03 -4.12
N PRO A 37 -11.97 3.48 -3.40
CA PRO A 37 -10.94 4.29 -2.79
C PRO A 37 -10.13 5.03 -3.85
N GLU A 38 -9.77 6.27 -3.55
CA GLU A 38 -8.79 7.04 -4.31
C GLU A 38 -7.46 7.04 -3.58
N GLN A 39 -6.40 7.35 -4.31
CA GLN A 39 -5.08 7.51 -3.70
C GLN A 39 -5.11 8.46 -2.50
N SER A 40 -5.87 9.55 -2.58
CA SER A 40 -5.97 10.56 -1.52
C SER A 40 -6.58 10.05 -0.20
N ASP A 41 -7.32 8.93 -0.26
CA ASP A 41 -8.01 8.34 0.89
C ASP A 41 -7.06 7.46 1.71
N ILE A 42 -6.03 6.90 1.06
CA ILE A 42 -5.13 5.89 1.62
C ILE A 42 -3.69 6.41 1.75
N ALA A 43 -3.26 7.34 0.88
CA ALA A 43 -1.87 7.79 0.84
C ALA A 43 -1.41 8.47 2.13
N VAL A 44 -0.20 8.13 2.55
CA VAL A 44 0.48 8.76 3.68
C VAL A 44 0.84 10.20 3.31
N LYS A 45 0.42 11.14 4.15
CA LYS A 45 0.71 12.58 3.98
C LYS A 45 1.70 13.01 5.05
N MET A 46 2.93 13.23 4.65
CA MET A 46 3.96 13.86 5.45
C MET A 46 4.39 15.13 4.74
N GLN A 47 4.56 16.21 5.47
CA GLN A 47 5.13 17.42 4.89
C GLN A 47 6.59 17.13 4.53
N LEU A 48 6.82 16.86 3.25
CA LEU A 48 8.14 16.55 2.72
C LEU A 48 8.84 17.88 2.43
N SER A 49 9.77 18.28 3.30
CA SER A 49 10.66 19.38 3.00
C SER A 49 11.70 18.99 1.94
N VAL A 50 12.34 19.98 1.33
CA VAL A 50 13.42 19.73 0.36
C VAL A 50 14.54 19.00 1.08
N THR A 51 14.95 17.83 0.55
CA THR A 51 16.07 17.05 1.08
C THR A 51 17.35 17.86 0.99
N ARG A 52 18.04 18.07 2.11
CA ARG A 52 19.32 18.75 2.19
C ARG A 52 20.45 17.73 2.31
N TYR A 53 21.66 18.13 2.00
CA TYR A 53 22.85 17.28 2.10
C TYR A 53 23.04 16.66 3.50
N ASN A 54 22.60 17.35 4.54
CA ASN A 54 22.71 16.94 5.96
C ASN A 54 21.41 16.40 6.54
N SER A 55 20.47 15.92 5.71
CA SER A 55 19.21 15.36 6.21
C SER A 55 19.48 14.14 7.09
N ALA A 56 18.72 14.01 8.18
CA ALA A 56 18.80 12.88 9.10
C ALA A 56 18.58 11.55 8.35
N ASN A 57 19.37 10.51 8.65
CA ASN A 57 19.31 9.23 7.96
C ASN A 57 17.94 8.58 8.08
N TYR A 58 17.32 8.65 9.26
CA TYR A 58 16.00 8.03 9.48
C TYR A 58 14.86 8.88 8.95
N TYR A 59 15.04 10.20 8.79
CA TYR A 59 14.15 11.01 7.96
C TYR A 59 14.13 10.48 6.51
N LEU A 60 15.31 10.22 5.93
CA LEU A 60 15.43 9.69 4.58
C LEU A 60 14.81 8.29 4.47
N ALA A 61 15.02 7.43 5.48
CA ALA A 61 14.41 6.12 5.54
C ALA A 61 12.88 6.21 5.65
N THR A 62 12.35 7.07 6.51
CA THR A 62 10.91 7.33 6.65
C THR A 62 10.31 7.82 5.32
N ARG A 63 10.95 8.80 4.69
CA ARG A 63 10.53 9.32 3.39
C ARG A 63 10.53 8.24 2.30
N SER A 64 11.55 7.38 2.29
CA SER A 64 11.62 6.26 1.35
C SER A 64 10.49 5.26 1.59
N ALA A 65 10.22 4.91 2.84
CA ALA A 65 9.11 4.03 3.22
C ALA A 65 7.75 4.61 2.79
N ILE A 66 7.51 5.90 3.05
CA ILE A 66 6.29 6.60 2.62
C ILE A 66 6.17 6.61 1.09
N THR A 67 7.26 6.87 0.37
CA THR A 67 7.24 6.87 -1.09
C THR A 67 6.91 5.48 -1.64
N THR A 68 7.51 4.43 -1.08
CA THR A 68 7.23 3.04 -1.46
C THR A 68 5.77 2.69 -1.19
N PHE A 69 5.27 3.00 0.00
CA PHE A 69 3.87 2.80 0.37
C PHE A 69 2.91 3.51 -0.60
N ASN A 70 3.12 4.81 -0.84
CA ASN A 70 2.25 5.59 -1.73
C ASN A 70 2.30 5.10 -3.18
N ASN A 71 3.43 4.62 -3.67
CA ASN A 71 3.52 4.01 -5.00
C ASN A 71 2.67 2.73 -5.06
N MET A 72 2.72 1.86 -4.06
CA MET A 72 1.85 0.67 -3.99
C MET A 72 0.37 1.05 -3.96
N VAL A 73 0.00 2.09 -3.22
CA VAL A 73 -1.38 2.62 -3.21
C VAL A 73 -1.80 3.09 -4.60
N VAL A 74 -0.94 3.83 -5.31
CA VAL A 74 -1.22 4.26 -6.70
C VAL A 74 -1.47 3.07 -7.61
N ASP A 75 -0.63 2.05 -7.50
CA ASP A 75 -0.73 0.86 -8.32
C ASP A 75 -2.03 0.07 -8.05
N LEU A 76 -2.39 -0.10 -6.76
CA LEU A 76 -3.64 -0.75 -6.36
C LEU A 76 -4.88 0.02 -6.82
N THR A 77 -4.92 1.34 -6.56
CA THR A 77 -6.06 2.16 -6.98
C THR A 77 -6.17 2.26 -8.49
N GLY A 78 -5.04 2.23 -9.21
CA GLY A 78 -5.01 2.20 -10.66
C GLY A 78 -5.73 0.99 -11.28
N LEU A 79 -5.72 -0.17 -10.61
CA LEU A 79 -6.45 -1.36 -11.07
C LEU A 79 -7.97 -1.17 -11.07
N ILE A 80 -8.49 -0.36 -10.17
CA ILE A 80 -9.93 -0.09 -10.03
C ILE A 80 -10.36 1.21 -10.72
N ASP A 81 -9.46 2.12 -11.00
CA ASP A 81 -9.76 3.42 -11.64
C ASP A 81 -10.34 3.28 -13.06
N VAL A 82 -10.10 2.15 -13.72
CA VAL A 82 -10.71 1.83 -15.03
C VAL A 82 -12.24 2.00 -15.00
N VAL A 83 -12.86 1.67 -13.87
CA VAL A 83 -14.32 1.79 -13.65
C VAL A 83 -14.80 3.22 -13.77
N ARG A 84 -13.99 4.20 -13.41
CA ARG A 84 -14.35 5.63 -13.46
C ARG A 84 -14.42 6.18 -14.87
N GLY A 85 -13.69 5.57 -15.80
CA GLY A 85 -13.65 5.98 -17.21
C GLY A 85 -14.71 5.35 -18.11
N TYR A 86 -15.42 4.31 -17.63
CA TYR A 86 -16.33 3.52 -18.46
C TYR A 86 -17.69 3.34 -17.82
N THR A 87 -18.74 3.26 -18.66
CA THR A 87 -20.06 2.87 -18.20
C THR A 87 -20.11 1.37 -17.93
N PRO A 88 -20.86 0.91 -16.92
CA PRO A 88 -21.03 -0.52 -16.69
C PRO A 88 -21.59 -1.23 -17.93
N THR A 89 -21.06 -2.39 -18.26
CA THR A 89 -21.57 -3.26 -19.33
C THR A 89 -22.83 -4.02 -18.90
N SER A 90 -23.02 -4.21 -17.59
CA SER A 90 -24.23 -4.81 -17.01
C SER A 90 -24.66 -4.06 -15.75
N ARG A 91 -25.96 -3.90 -15.62
CA ARG A 91 -26.64 -3.31 -14.45
C ARG A 91 -27.74 -4.27 -14.00
N ASN A 92 -27.59 -4.83 -12.83
CA ASN A 92 -28.57 -5.73 -12.25
C ASN A 92 -28.83 -5.34 -10.78
N GLY A 93 -29.88 -4.57 -10.54
CA GLY A 93 -30.24 -4.12 -9.19
C GLY A 93 -29.07 -3.47 -8.46
N ALA A 94 -28.63 -4.15 -7.40
CA ALA A 94 -27.51 -3.71 -6.58
C ALA A 94 -26.12 -4.04 -7.16
N GLN A 95 -26.02 -4.65 -8.34
CA GLN A 95 -24.75 -5.03 -8.94
C GLN A 95 -24.43 -4.21 -10.19
N ARG A 96 -23.15 -3.96 -10.41
CA ARG A 96 -22.57 -3.39 -11.62
C ARG A 96 -21.40 -4.25 -12.09
N ILE A 97 -21.30 -4.44 -13.41
CA ILE A 97 -20.18 -5.14 -14.02
C ILE A 97 -19.59 -4.26 -15.13
N TRP A 98 -18.28 -4.14 -15.14
CA TRP A 98 -17.48 -3.53 -16.21
C TRP A 98 -16.65 -4.61 -16.88
N GLY A 99 -16.69 -4.70 -18.18
CA GLY A 99 -16.03 -5.75 -18.94
C GLY A 99 -17.00 -6.87 -19.35
N PRO A 100 -16.46 -8.05 -19.81
CA PRO A 100 -15.03 -8.34 -19.88
C PRO A 100 -14.31 -7.46 -20.92
N PHE A 101 -13.09 -7.05 -20.57
CA PHE A 101 -12.16 -6.33 -21.45
C PHE A 101 -10.97 -7.24 -21.76
N PRO A 102 -10.45 -7.26 -23.01
CA PRO A 102 -9.20 -7.96 -23.29
C PRO A 102 -8.07 -7.31 -22.48
N SER A 103 -7.13 -8.13 -21.98
CA SER A 103 -5.91 -7.60 -21.38
C SER A 103 -4.92 -7.19 -22.48
N ASP A 104 -4.50 -5.92 -22.48
CA ASP A 104 -3.52 -5.44 -23.45
C ASP A 104 -2.16 -6.11 -23.28
N LYS A 105 -1.74 -6.34 -22.03
CA LYS A 105 -0.46 -6.98 -21.72
C LYS A 105 -0.49 -8.49 -21.99
N TYR A 106 -1.64 -9.13 -21.74
CA TYR A 106 -1.81 -10.58 -21.89
C TYR A 106 -3.05 -10.90 -22.74
N PRO A 107 -2.95 -10.86 -24.07
CA PRO A 107 -4.11 -10.99 -24.96
C PRO A 107 -4.88 -12.31 -24.85
N ALA A 108 -4.29 -13.33 -24.21
CA ALA A 108 -4.96 -14.60 -23.90
C ALA A 108 -5.90 -14.51 -22.70
N TRP A 109 -5.94 -13.35 -22.01
CA TRP A 109 -6.72 -13.12 -20.81
C TRP A 109 -7.66 -11.93 -20.97
N GLU A 110 -8.75 -11.98 -20.24
CA GLU A 110 -9.72 -10.88 -20.13
C GLU A 110 -9.96 -10.53 -18.66
N ILE A 111 -10.35 -9.28 -18.42
CA ILE A 111 -10.50 -8.69 -17.10
C ILE A 111 -11.92 -8.16 -16.96
N ARG A 112 -12.50 -8.32 -15.79
CA ARG A 112 -13.75 -7.62 -15.41
C ARG A 112 -13.64 -7.02 -14.02
N VAL A 113 -14.43 -5.98 -13.78
CA VAL A 113 -14.70 -5.45 -12.44
C VAL A 113 -16.15 -5.71 -12.11
N VAL A 114 -16.38 -6.28 -10.94
CA VAL A 114 -17.73 -6.51 -10.39
C VAL A 114 -17.85 -5.70 -9.11
N MET A 115 -18.95 -4.99 -8.94
CA MET A 115 -19.28 -4.31 -7.70
C MET A 115 -20.68 -4.68 -7.25
N GLN A 116 -20.85 -4.92 -5.96
CA GLN A 116 -22.10 -5.27 -5.32
C GLN A 116 -22.40 -4.29 -4.19
N ARG A 117 -23.55 -3.64 -4.26
CA ARG A 117 -24.04 -2.75 -3.21
C ARG A 117 -24.96 -3.50 -2.26
N SER A 118 -24.80 -3.26 -0.96
CA SER A 118 -25.76 -3.61 0.06
C SER A 118 -26.00 -2.40 0.98
N THR A 119 -27.17 -2.33 1.60
CA THR A 119 -27.51 -1.28 2.54
C THR A 119 -27.55 -1.88 3.95
N VAL A 120 -26.59 -1.47 4.78
CA VAL A 120 -26.51 -1.90 6.17
C VAL A 120 -27.54 -1.16 7.02
N SER A 121 -27.69 0.13 6.75
CA SER A 121 -28.74 0.99 7.34
C SER A 121 -29.09 2.12 6.33
N PRO A 122 -30.12 2.93 6.58
CA PRO A 122 -30.46 4.05 5.67
C PRO A 122 -29.32 5.04 5.42
N THR A 123 -28.34 5.10 6.30
CA THR A 123 -27.20 6.03 6.23
C THR A 123 -25.86 5.35 6.00
N ILE A 124 -25.82 4.01 5.98
CA ILE A 124 -24.59 3.24 5.81
C ILE A 124 -24.73 2.37 4.57
N LEU A 125 -23.91 2.68 3.60
CA LEU A 125 -23.79 1.96 2.34
C LEU A 125 -22.57 1.06 2.41
N HIS A 126 -22.75 -0.22 2.11
CA HIS A 126 -21.65 -1.18 1.97
C HIS A 126 -21.51 -1.58 0.50
N MET A 127 -20.26 -1.59 0.04
CA MET A 127 -19.87 -1.98 -1.31
C MET A 127 -18.80 -3.04 -1.24
N ASP A 128 -19.05 -4.17 -1.89
CA ASP A 128 -18.01 -5.16 -2.21
C ASP A 128 -17.57 -4.98 -3.65
N TYR A 129 -16.29 -5.21 -3.95
CA TYR A 129 -15.77 -5.14 -5.31
C TYR A 129 -14.70 -6.19 -5.57
N TRP A 130 -14.64 -6.61 -6.84
CA TRP A 130 -13.71 -7.62 -7.34
C TRP A 130 -13.13 -7.18 -8.68
N VAL A 131 -11.81 -7.26 -8.83
CA VAL A 131 -11.15 -7.30 -10.15
C VAL A 131 -10.83 -8.75 -10.43
N GLN A 132 -11.36 -9.28 -11.53
CA GLN A 132 -11.25 -10.70 -11.85
C GLN A 132 -10.63 -10.88 -13.22
N VAL A 133 -9.86 -11.96 -13.37
CA VAL A 133 -9.23 -12.36 -14.63
C VAL A 133 -9.66 -13.77 -15.02
N ARG A 134 -9.72 -14.04 -16.32
CA ARG A 134 -9.89 -15.40 -16.85
C ARG A 134 -9.26 -15.54 -18.22
N PRO A 135 -8.92 -16.77 -18.67
CA PRO A 135 -8.55 -17.02 -20.06
C PRO A 135 -9.69 -16.68 -21.01
N VAL A 136 -9.38 -16.07 -22.15
CA VAL A 136 -10.37 -15.71 -23.18
C VAL A 136 -11.14 -16.95 -23.65
N GLY A 137 -12.46 -16.82 -23.77
CA GLY A 137 -13.34 -17.88 -24.25
C GLY A 137 -13.71 -18.95 -23.21
N GLN A 138 -13.25 -18.85 -21.99
CA GLN A 138 -13.67 -19.71 -20.89
C GLN A 138 -15.03 -19.26 -20.31
N GLY A 139 -15.71 -20.21 -19.63
CA GLY A 139 -17.00 -19.93 -18.97
C GLY A 139 -16.84 -19.10 -17.67
N ASP A 140 -17.99 -18.73 -17.09
CA ASP A 140 -18.01 -17.86 -15.89
C ASP A 140 -17.37 -18.49 -14.66
N SER A 141 -17.30 -19.81 -14.57
CA SER A 141 -16.60 -20.50 -13.48
C SER A 141 -15.08 -20.36 -13.51
N ALA A 142 -14.50 -19.84 -14.61
CA ALA A 142 -13.06 -19.63 -14.76
C ALA A 142 -12.58 -18.27 -14.27
N TRP A 143 -13.47 -17.40 -13.79
CA TRP A 143 -13.07 -16.13 -13.20
C TRP A 143 -12.33 -16.35 -11.87
N VAL A 144 -11.12 -15.79 -11.76
CA VAL A 144 -10.30 -15.79 -10.56
C VAL A 144 -10.14 -14.35 -10.08
N SER A 145 -10.30 -14.12 -8.80
CA SER A 145 -10.14 -12.79 -8.21
C SER A 145 -8.67 -12.43 -8.10
N PHE A 146 -8.27 -11.35 -8.78
CA PHE A 146 -6.96 -10.75 -8.67
C PHE A 146 -6.91 -9.72 -7.55
N LEU A 147 -7.99 -8.93 -7.41
CA LEU A 147 -8.18 -8.00 -6.33
C LEU A 147 -9.61 -8.14 -5.79
N THR A 148 -9.72 -8.09 -4.47
CA THR A 148 -11.00 -7.99 -3.77
C THR A 148 -10.95 -6.83 -2.80
N GLY A 149 -12.10 -6.26 -2.46
CA GLY A 149 -12.17 -5.26 -1.42
C GLY A 149 -13.60 -4.95 -1.05
N ASN A 150 -13.72 -4.19 0.01
CA ASN A 150 -14.99 -3.63 0.44
C ASN A 150 -14.83 -2.19 0.91
N TYR A 151 -15.93 -1.51 1.05
CA TYR A 151 -16.02 -0.17 1.59
C TYR A 151 -17.34 0.00 2.32
N GLU A 152 -17.30 0.58 3.50
CA GLU A 152 -18.47 0.99 4.26
C GLU A 152 -18.45 2.50 4.49
N SER A 153 -19.49 3.18 3.99
CA SER A 153 -19.59 4.65 4.11
C SER A 153 -20.12 5.07 5.48
N HIS A 154 -19.56 6.16 6.00
CA HIS A 154 -19.97 6.75 7.29
C HIS A 154 -20.33 8.22 7.07
N GLY A 155 -21.61 8.49 6.81
CA GLY A 155 -22.16 9.84 6.68
C GLY A 155 -21.97 10.52 5.32
N SER A 156 -20.96 10.16 4.54
CA SER A 156 -20.78 10.61 3.16
C SER A 156 -20.23 9.49 2.29
N ALA A 157 -20.41 9.60 0.98
CA ALA A 157 -19.98 8.58 0.02
C ALA A 157 -18.46 8.31 0.02
N ARG A 158 -17.65 9.24 0.55
CA ARG A 158 -16.19 9.16 0.56
C ARG A 158 -15.56 9.08 1.95
N THR A 159 -16.38 9.08 2.97
CA THR A 159 -15.93 9.01 4.38
C THR A 159 -16.35 7.66 4.93
N GLY A 160 -15.40 6.85 5.35
CA GLY A 160 -15.70 5.50 5.80
C GLY A 160 -14.47 4.64 6.03
N ALA A 161 -14.69 3.35 6.09
CA ALA A 161 -13.65 2.35 6.25
C ALA A 161 -13.74 1.30 5.16
N GLY A 162 -12.60 0.70 4.82
CA GLY A 162 -12.56 -0.34 3.80
C GLY A 162 -11.28 -1.16 3.85
N GLU A 163 -11.28 -2.17 2.99
CA GLU A 163 -10.13 -3.05 2.80
C GLU A 163 -9.94 -3.40 1.33
N ILE A 164 -8.70 -3.68 0.97
CA ILE A 164 -8.28 -4.11 -0.36
C ILE A 164 -7.33 -5.29 -0.19
N HIS A 165 -7.56 -6.35 -0.93
CA HIS A 165 -6.70 -7.53 -0.97
C HIS A 165 -6.27 -7.80 -2.40
N LEU A 166 -4.97 -7.97 -2.64
CA LEU A 166 -4.39 -8.34 -3.93
C LEU A 166 -3.87 -9.79 -3.84
N TRP A 167 -4.41 -10.70 -4.64
CA TRP A 167 -4.18 -12.14 -4.60
C TRP A 167 -3.25 -12.60 -5.73
N ALA A 168 -1.97 -12.21 -5.66
CA ALA A 168 -1.01 -12.50 -6.73
C ALA A 168 -0.77 -14.01 -6.90
N ASN A 169 -0.72 -14.77 -5.80
CA ASN A 169 -0.48 -16.20 -5.85
C ASN A 169 -1.69 -17.00 -6.38
N ASP A 170 -2.90 -16.56 -6.10
CA ASP A 170 -4.12 -17.23 -6.59
C ASP A 170 -4.21 -17.13 -8.11
N VAL A 171 -4.00 -15.96 -8.68
CA VAL A 171 -4.02 -15.78 -10.14
C VAL A 171 -2.82 -16.42 -10.82
N ARG A 172 -1.64 -16.47 -10.15
CA ARG A 172 -0.48 -17.25 -10.60
C ARG A 172 -0.82 -18.73 -10.72
N THR A 173 -1.47 -19.27 -9.69
CA THR A 173 -1.91 -20.68 -9.66
C THR A 173 -2.92 -20.97 -10.76
N ALA A 174 -3.74 -20.00 -11.15
CA ALA A 174 -4.66 -20.09 -12.28
C ALA A 174 -3.96 -19.92 -13.64
N GLY A 175 -2.66 -19.63 -13.68
CA GLY A 175 -1.86 -19.48 -14.89
C GLY A 175 -1.81 -18.06 -15.46
N TYR A 176 -2.31 -17.05 -14.72
CA TYR A 176 -2.14 -15.64 -15.10
C TYR A 176 -0.67 -15.23 -14.92
N PRO A 177 -0.03 -14.59 -15.91
CA PRO A 177 1.42 -14.42 -15.96
C PRO A 177 1.91 -13.25 -15.08
N VAL A 178 1.60 -13.27 -13.79
CA VAL A 178 2.06 -12.23 -12.81
C VAL A 178 3.57 -12.19 -12.65
N ASP A 179 4.28 -13.27 -12.97
CA ASP A 179 5.74 -13.37 -12.83
C ASP A 179 6.49 -12.49 -13.85
N ASP A 180 5.80 -12.03 -14.90
CA ASP A 180 6.31 -11.04 -15.83
C ASP A 180 6.33 -9.62 -15.24
N ASP A 181 5.77 -9.45 -14.05
CA ASP A 181 5.76 -8.17 -13.34
C ASP A 181 6.74 -8.22 -12.16
N PRO A 182 7.82 -7.40 -12.18
CA PRO A 182 8.82 -7.40 -11.12
C PRO A 182 8.27 -7.07 -9.72
N GLY A 183 7.11 -6.43 -9.64
CA GLY A 183 6.45 -6.11 -8.39
C GLY A 183 5.63 -7.27 -7.81
N LEU A 184 5.22 -8.20 -8.66
CA LEU A 184 4.34 -9.31 -8.30
C LEU A 184 5.03 -10.67 -8.25
N VAL A 185 6.21 -10.81 -8.88
CA VAL A 185 6.92 -12.08 -9.06
C VAL A 185 7.13 -12.86 -7.75
N ASN A 186 7.37 -12.16 -6.65
CA ASN A 186 7.61 -12.74 -5.34
C ASN A 186 6.40 -12.60 -4.39
N LEU A 187 5.38 -11.88 -4.79
CA LEU A 187 4.24 -11.57 -3.94
C LEU A 187 3.30 -12.79 -3.83
N ASP A 188 2.95 -13.17 -2.62
CA ASP A 188 1.82 -14.05 -2.34
C ASP A 188 0.53 -13.23 -2.34
N HIS A 189 0.41 -12.31 -1.41
CA HIS A 189 -0.72 -11.37 -1.34
C HIS A 189 -0.30 -10.05 -0.68
N LEU A 190 -1.17 -9.05 -0.84
CA LEU A 190 -1.05 -7.76 -0.19
C LEU A 190 -2.42 -7.35 0.35
N ASP A 191 -2.46 -6.96 1.62
CA ASP A 191 -3.67 -6.50 2.30
C ASP A 191 -3.54 -5.04 2.69
N VAL A 192 -4.56 -4.26 2.47
CA VAL A 192 -4.69 -2.87 2.93
C VAL A 192 -6.00 -2.72 3.66
N THR A 193 -5.96 -2.17 4.87
CA THR A 193 -7.14 -1.69 5.59
C THR A 193 -7.00 -0.20 5.82
N TYR A 194 -8.10 0.54 5.70
CA TYR A 194 -8.08 1.99 5.92
C TYR A 194 -9.37 2.46 6.59
N ASP A 195 -9.25 3.52 7.39
CA ASP A 195 -10.38 4.22 7.99
C ASP A 195 -10.11 5.73 7.91
N ASN A 196 -10.95 6.43 7.14
CA ASN A 196 -10.96 7.88 7.02
C ASN A 196 -12.26 8.51 7.54
N SER A 197 -13.05 7.75 8.31
CA SER A 197 -14.32 8.21 8.87
C SER A 197 -14.17 9.34 9.88
N ALA A 198 -13.03 9.36 10.59
CA ALA A 198 -12.66 10.40 11.56
C ALA A 198 -11.15 10.50 11.66
N TYR A 199 -10.66 11.60 12.24
CA TYR A 199 -9.27 11.70 12.63
C TYR A 199 -9.00 11.02 13.98
N PRO A 200 -7.87 10.33 14.18
CA PRO A 200 -6.81 10.16 13.17
C PRO A 200 -7.25 9.21 12.04
N ILE A 201 -6.98 9.59 10.79
CA ILE A 201 -7.05 8.67 9.67
C ILE A 201 -6.04 7.54 9.90
N THR A 202 -6.43 6.30 9.64
CA THR A 202 -5.56 5.13 9.81
C THR A 202 -5.48 4.31 8.54
N VAL A 203 -4.29 3.76 8.27
CA VAL A 203 -4.07 2.81 7.18
C VAL A 203 -3.09 1.74 7.66
N THR A 204 -3.38 0.49 7.38
CA THR A 204 -2.46 -0.63 7.57
C THR A 204 -2.29 -1.35 6.25
N MET A 205 -1.06 -1.65 5.88
CA MET A 205 -0.71 -2.43 4.69
C MET A 205 0.20 -3.59 5.10
N THR A 206 -0.18 -4.80 4.76
CA THR A 206 0.62 -6.01 4.99
C THR A 206 1.01 -6.62 3.65
N ILE A 207 2.29 -6.85 3.46
CA ILE A 207 2.89 -7.49 2.28
C ILE A 207 3.35 -8.87 2.71
N VAL A 208 2.90 -9.89 2.01
CA VAL A 208 3.34 -11.28 2.22
C VAL A 208 3.92 -11.82 0.93
N ASN A 209 5.18 -12.25 0.98
CA ASN A 209 5.86 -12.84 -0.15
C ASN A 209 5.77 -14.36 -0.15
N LEU A 210 6.05 -14.98 -1.29
CA LEU A 210 6.08 -16.43 -1.44
C LEU A 210 7.11 -17.08 -0.50
N PRO A 211 6.81 -18.26 0.07
CA PRO A 211 7.71 -18.94 1.03
C PRO A 211 9.07 -19.34 0.44
N THR A 212 9.18 -19.43 -0.88
CA THR A 212 10.40 -19.83 -1.60
C THR A 212 11.42 -18.71 -1.76
N THR A 213 11.03 -17.49 -1.47
CA THR A 213 11.94 -16.33 -1.51
C THR A 213 12.61 -16.13 -0.15
N PRO A 214 13.83 -15.54 -0.09
CA PRO A 214 14.38 -15.01 1.17
C PRO A 214 13.45 -13.90 1.63
N THR A 215 12.44 -14.30 2.29
CA THR A 215 11.15 -13.63 2.35
C THR A 215 11.19 -12.38 3.15
N GLN A 216 10.60 -11.39 2.61
CA GLN A 216 10.21 -10.23 3.37
C GLN A 216 8.68 -10.24 3.46
N SER A 217 8.18 -10.48 4.65
CA SER A 217 6.87 -9.95 5.01
C SER A 217 7.08 -8.60 5.68
N GLY A 218 6.20 -7.67 5.43
CA GLY A 218 6.27 -6.34 6.02
C GLY A 218 4.89 -5.80 6.31
N THR A 219 4.75 -5.11 7.46
CA THR A 219 3.53 -4.40 7.80
C THR A 219 3.85 -2.93 8.01
N TYR A 220 3.13 -2.07 7.30
CA TYR A 220 3.12 -0.62 7.47
C TYR A 220 1.84 -0.25 8.21
N THR A 221 1.96 0.49 9.30
CA THR A 221 0.81 1.10 9.97
C THR A 221 1.00 2.60 9.99
N TYR A 222 0.00 3.32 9.55
CA TYR A 222 0.02 4.77 9.46
C TYR A 222 -1.18 5.38 10.19
N SER A 223 -0.95 6.50 10.87
CA SER A 223 -2.01 7.34 11.41
C SER A 223 -1.69 8.82 11.19
N GLN A 224 -2.72 9.63 10.89
CA GLN A 224 -2.59 11.06 10.68
C GLN A 224 -3.68 11.82 11.43
N ASN A 225 -3.27 12.85 12.16
CA ASN A 225 -4.15 13.80 12.83
C ASN A 225 -4.59 14.93 11.89
N LEU A 226 -5.62 15.67 12.30
CA LEU A 226 -6.17 16.80 11.56
C LEU A 226 -5.14 17.93 11.33
N ASP A 227 -4.21 18.13 12.25
CA ASP A 227 -3.16 19.13 12.17
C ASP A 227 -1.99 18.75 11.23
N GLY A 228 -2.08 17.58 10.58
CA GLY A 228 -1.05 17.07 9.69
C GLY A 228 0.08 16.33 10.41
N SER A 229 0.09 16.28 11.74
CA SER A 229 0.99 15.39 12.47
C SER A 229 0.64 13.93 12.20
N GLY A 230 1.63 13.05 12.32
CA GLY A 230 1.39 11.65 12.02
C GLY A 230 2.43 10.71 12.60
N ARG A 231 2.12 9.45 12.48
CA ARG A 231 2.99 8.34 12.88
C ARG A 231 2.96 7.24 11.83
N MET A 232 4.11 6.65 11.58
CA MET A 232 4.24 5.45 10.75
C MET A 232 5.09 4.43 11.48
N THR A 233 4.63 3.19 11.50
CA THR A 233 5.41 2.05 11.95
C THR A 233 5.63 1.13 10.76
N PHE A 234 6.83 0.62 10.63
CA PHE A 234 7.19 -0.39 9.66
C PHE A 234 7.82 -1.58 10.37
N ASP A 235 7.17 -2.72 10.29
CA ASP A 235 7.67 -4.01 10.77
C ASP A 235 8.05 -4.88 9.59
N SER A 236 9.23 -5.48 9.60
CA SER A 236 9.66 -6.38 8.55
C SER A 236 10.35 -7.62 9.09
N GLN A 237 10.19 -8.71 8.37
CA GLN A 237 10.86 -9.97 8.61
C GLN A 237 11.46 -10.48 7.30
N GLY A 238 12.67 -10.98 7.38
CA GLY A 238 13.36 -11.49 6.21
C GLY A 238 14.65 -12.21 6.56
N VAL A 239 15.48 -12.40 5.55
CA VAL A 239 16.83 -12.92 5.70
C VAL A 239 17.81 -11.99 5.00
N THR A 240 19.02 -11.90 5.53
CA THR A 240 20.12 -11.18 4.86
C THR A 240 20.57 -11.94 3.60
N ASP A 241 21.39 -11.30 2.77
CA ASP A 241 22.01 -11.94 1.60
C ASP A 241 22.82 -13.20 1.96
N THR A 242 23.21 -13.33 3.22
CA THR A 242 23.93 -14.51 3.77
C THR A 242 23.00 -15.53 4.42
N GLY A 243 21.67 -15.35 4.30
CA GLY A 243 20.67 -16.28 4.85
C GLY A 243 20.43 -16.13 6.36
N VAL A 244 20.92 -15.07 7.00
CA VAL A 244 20.68 -14.82 8.43
C VAL A 244 19.32 -14.19 8.62
N PRO A 245 18.43 -14.75 9.47
CA PRO A 245 17.15 -14.14 9.77
C PRO A 245 17.31 -12.74 10.38
N ILE A 246 16.51 -11.82 9.90
CA ILE A 246 16.45 -10.43 10.38
C ILE A 246 14.99 -10.02 10.64
N THR A 247 14.77 -9.37 11.77
CA THR A 247 13.55 -8.62 12.03
C THR A 247 13.91 -7.16 12.25
N ALA A 248 13.15 -6.25 11.68
CA ALA A 248 13.34 -4.83 11.86
C ALA A 248 12.01 -4.13 12.15
N ASN A 249 12.03 -3.24 13.12
CA ASN A 249 10.93 -2.33 13.43
C ASN A 249 11.45 -0.90 13.36
N MET A 250 10.74 -0.04 12.64
CA MET A 250 10.99 1.39 12.61
C MET A 250 9.70 2.13 12.93
N THR A 251 9.74 2.98 13.92
CA THR A 251 8.64 3.91 14.23
C THR A 251 9.09 5.32 13.93
N SER A 252 8.33 6.03 13.12
CA SER A 252 8.54 7.43 12.78
C SER A 252 7.34 8.25 13.22
N GLN A 253 7.59 9.43 13.78
CA GLN A 253 6.57 10.38 14.21
C GLN A 253 6.96 11.77 13.72
N TRP A 254 5.99 12.57 13.32
CA TRP A 254 6.22 13.94 12.88
C TRP A 254 5.10 14.87 13.30
N LEU A 255 5.46 16.13 13.49
CA LEU A 255 4.52 17.23 13.70
C LEU A 255 3.97 17.72 12.35
N GLY A 256 2.85 18.43 12.37
CA GLY A 256 2.33 19.13 11.21
C GLY A 256 3.31 20.11 10.57
N SER A 257 4.30 20.57 11.33
CA SER A 257 5.42 21.40 10.86
C SER A 257 6.47 20.64 10.03
N GLY A 258 6.53 19.29 10.14
CA GLY A 258 7.51 18.45 9.46
C GLY A 258 8.70 18.01 10.31
N ALA A 259 8.94 18.63 11.47
CA ALA A 259 9.92 18.12 12.43
C ALA A 259 9.49 16.76 12.98
N GLY A 260 10.45 15.88 13.32
CA GLY A 260 10.08 14.55 13.75
C GLY A 260 11.19 13.75 14.40
N ARG A 261 10.83 12.49 14.69
CA ARG A 261 11.69 11.47 15.28
C ARG A 261 11.44 10.13 14.62
N ALA A 262 12.48 9.33 14.48
CA ALA A 262 12.35 7.93 14.16
C ALA A 262 13.27 7.08 15.04
N ASP A 263 12.73 5.95 15.47
CA ASP A 263 13.41 4.92 16.23
C ASP A 263 13.46 3.63 15.39
N LEU A 264 14.63 3.00 15.32
CA LEU A 264 14.86 1.72 14.66
C LEU A 264 15.34 0.70 15.67
N THR A 265 14.75 -0.48 15.62
CA THR A 265 15.26 -1.69 16.24
C THR A 265 15.40 -2.77 15.19
N ALA A 266 16.55 -3.40 15.08
CA ALA A 266 16.72 -4.56 14.22
C ALA A 266 17.48 -5.68 14.96
N ASN A 267 16.99 -6.90 14.82
CA ASN A 267 17.58 -8.09 15.39
C ASN A 267 18.03 -9.03 14.27
N LEU A 268 19.30 -9.40 14.29
CA LEU A 268 19.83 -10.48 13.46
C LEU A 268 20.02 -11.70 14.36
N THR A 269 19.46 -12.83 13.96
CA THR A 269 19.54 -14.08 14.71
C THR A 269 20.38 -15.08 13.92
N PRO A 270 21.73 -15.07 14.05
CA PRO A 270 22.59 -16.01 13.35
C PRO A 270 22.28 -17.45 13.81
N ASN A 271 22.34 -18.40 12.86
CA ASN A 271 22.25 -19.82 13.19
C ASN A 271 23.48 -20.27 13.96
N LEU A 272 23.40 -20.24 15.32
CA LEU A 272 24.29 -20.85 16.34
C LEU A 272 25.82 -20.76 16.14
N PRO A 273 26.58 -20.62 17.22
CA PRO A 273 26.28 -20.28 18.62
C PRO A 273 26.45 -18.77 18.93
N THR A 274 26.45 -17.93 17.93
CA THR A 274 26.66 -16.48 18.08
C THR A 274 25.44 -15.80 18.68
N PRO A 275 25.62 -14.84 19.62
CA PRO A 275 24.50 -14.08 20.16
C PRO A 275 23.79 -13.27 19.07
N SER A 276 22.50 -13.03 19.26
CA SER A 276 21.71 -12.13 18.41
C SER A 276 22.35 -10.75 18.39
N ILE A 277 22.46 -10.15 17.20
CA ILE A 277 22.95 -8.79 17.05
C ILE A 277 21.76 -7.85 17.14
N LEU A 278 21.79 -6.94 18.09
CA LEU A 278 20.80 -5.89 18.24
C LEU A 278 21.33 -4.58 17.65
N LEU A 279 20.59 -4.04 16.70
CA LEU A 279 20.85 -2.71 16.15
C LEU A 279 19.77 -1.77 16.70
N LEU A 280 20.19 -0.72 17.38
CA LEU A 280 19.29 0.34 17.86
C LEU A 280 19.71 1.67 17.24
N GLY A 281 18.73 2.49 16.91
CA GLY A 281 19.02 3.81 16.43
C GLY A 281 17.85 4.75 16.63
N THR A 282 18.16 6.03 16.88
CA THR A 282 17.20 7.13 16.97
C THR A 282 17.75 8.32 16.22
N ASP A 283 16.92 8.94 15.40
CA ASP A 283 17.18 10.27 14.84
C ASP A 283 16.01 11.20 15.19
N CYS A 284 16.34 12.43 15.58
CA CYS A 284 15.40 13.54 15.61
C CYS A 284 15.83 14.56 14.57
N TRP A 285 14.88 15.15 13.89
CA TRP A 285 15.14 16.17 12.87
C TRP A 285 14.24 17.38 13.06
N ASP A 286 14.77 18.53 12.65
CA ASP A 286 14.09 19.82 12.67
C ASP A 286 13.30 20.06 11.37
N LEU A 287 12.77 21.27 11.22
CA LEU A 287 12.03 21.72 10.03
C LEU A 287 12.85 21.68 8.74
N ASP A 288 14.16 21.77 8.86
CA ASP A 288 15.11 21.69 7.75
C ASP A 288 15.58 20.26 7.47
N THR A 289 15.01 19.27 8.16
CA THR A 289 15.34 17.85 8.08
C THR A 289 16.75 17.49 8.55
N VAL A 290 17.46 18.43 9.15
CA VAL A 290 18.78 18.23 9.72
C VAL A 290 18.65 17.47 11.04
N ALA A 291 19.53 16.48 11.26
CA ALA A 291 19.54 15.74 12.52
C ALA A 291 19.92 16.67 13.67
N SER A 292 18.96 16.90 14.56
CA SER A 292 19.19 17.62 15.83
C SER A 292 19.73 16.69 16.92
N TYR A 293 19.38 15.40 16.83
CA TYR A 293 19.89 14.34 17.68
C TYR A 293 20.03 13.06 16.88
N SER A 294 21.08 12.28 17.15
CA SER A 294 21.31 10.98 16.54
C SER A 294 21.97 10.04 17.54
N TYR A 295 21.41 8.87 17.71
CA TYR A 295 21.92 7.78 18.53
C TYR A 295 22.05 6.52 17.69
N ARG A 296 23.17 5.79 17.86
CA ARG A 296 23.39 4.49 17.19
C ARG A 296 24.03 3.53 18.17
N LEU A 297 23.45 2.34 18.29
CA LEU A 297 24.06 1.19 18.91
C LEU A 297 24.10 0.08 17.88
N ARG A 298 25.28 -0.40 17.58
CA ARG A 298 25.50 -1.54 16.72
C ARG A 298 26.17 -2.63 17.54
N ASP A 299 25.48 -3.76 17.75
CA ASP A 299 25.96 -4.90 18.50
C ASP A 299 26.12 -4.68 20.01
N SER A 300 25.40 -5.49 20.78
CA SER A 300 25.38 -5.41 22.25
C SER A 300 26.68 -5.84 22.93
N VAL A 301 27.63 -6.41 22.18
CA VAL A 301 28.83 -7.08 22.82
C VAL A 301 30.09 -6.23 22.72
N THR A 302 30.25 -5.38 21.70
CA THR A 302 31.55 -4.74 21.42
C THR A 302 31.53 -3.27 21.05
N ASN A 303 30.37 -2.65 20.88
CA ASN A 303 30.30 -1.28 20.36
C ASN A 303 29.86 -0.26 21.42
N VAL A 304 30.70 0.75 21.57
CA VAL A 304 30.35 1.97 22.32
C VAL A 304 29.26 2.71 21.52
N PRO A 305 28.12 3.04 22.14
CA PRO A 305 27.09 3.84 21.47
C PRO A 305 27.67 5.17 20.95
N SER A 306 27.33 5.53 19.73
CA SER A 306 27.64 6.87 19.20
C SER A 306 26.44 7.78 19.36
N THR A 307 26.69 8.98 19.90
CA THR A 307 25.66 10.01 20.09
C THR A 307 26.13 11.32 19.49
N THR A 308 25.22 12.00 18.78
CA THR A 308 25.47 13.34 18.24
C THR A 308 24.27 14.23 18.60
N GLY A 309 24.51 15.45 19.05
CA GLY A 309 23.48 16.38 19.50
C GLY A 309 22.98 16.12 20.92
N SER A 310 21.90 16.77 21.32
CA SER A 310 21.24 16.59 22.62
C SER A 310 19.85 15.99 22.45
N ILE A 311 19.52 15.01 23.29
CA ILE A 311 18.17 14.42 23.34
C ILE A 311 17.10 15.49 23.66
N ASP A 312 17.47 16.56 24.37
CA ASP A 312 16.56 17.65 24.71
C ASP A 312 16.08 18.43 23.48
N THR A 313 16.73 18.25 22.34
CA THR A 313 16.29 18.83 21.05
C THR A 313 15.25 17.97 20.33
N CYS A 314 15.00 16.77 20.80
CA CYS A 314 13.91 15.93 20.34
C CYS A 314 12.57 16.49 20.83
N LEU A 315 11.66 16.80 19.91
CA LEU A 315 10.33 17.35 20.22
C LEU A 315 9.29 16.26 20.61
N PHE A 316 9.72 15.02 20.88
CA PHE A 316 8.87 13.86 21.20
C PHE A 316 9.39 13.11 22.42
#